data_c1a9b9cf45f20b743bff07c09ebe93d4
#
_entry.id   c1a9b9cf45f20b743bff07c09ebe93d4
#
_cell.length_a   1.000
_cell.length_b   1.000
_cell.length_c   1.000
_cell.angle_alpha   90.00
_cell.angle_beta   90.00
_cell.angle_gamma   90.00
#
_symmetry.space_group_name_H-M   'P 1'
#
loop_
_entity.id
_entity.type
_entity.pdbx_description
1 polymer ?
#
loop_
_entity_poly.entity_id
_entity_poly.type
_entity_poly.pdbx_seq_one_letter_code
_entity_poly.pdbx_strand_id
1 'polypeptide(L)'
;MFAEYANYFNGELHTCDISLENINAAKKFTKNYENKITYYNEDSLIFLQKFNKPIDLLYLDSLDGHDTELASRHQLFEAEIAIKKLHDKSLILLDDKGTKTNLSLDFFLENNFQILFETRYQVLLSKRKFNEF
;
A
#
# COMPACT_ATOMS: atom_id res chain seq x y z
N MET A 1 -10.79 8.34 3.93
CA MET A 1 -10.84 6.89 4.29
C MET A 1 -9.66 6.48 5.16
N PHE A 2 -8.42 6.29 4.65
CA PHE A 2 -7.28 5.81 5.49
C PHE A 2 -6.94 6.72 6.67
N ALA A 3 -7.01 8.04 6.50
CA ALA A 3 -6.80 9.01 7.58
C ALA A 3 -7.84 8.89 8.71
N GLU A 4 -9.10 8.67 8.36
CA GLU A 4 -10.19 8.44 9.32
C GLU A 4 -9.98 7.11 10.06
N TYR A 5 -9.59 6.06 9.33
CA TYR A 5 -9.27 4.77 9.90
C TYR A 5 -8.11 4.86 10.91
N ALA A 6 -7.01 5.51 10.51
CA ALA A 6 -5.86 5.74 11.40
C ALA A 6 -6.27 6.54 12.65
N ASN A 7 -7.11 7.56 12.49
CA ASN A 7 -7.60 8.34 13.62
C ASN A 7 -8.50 7.51 14.55
N TYR A 8 -9.41 6.71 13.99
CA TYR A 8 -10.34 5.88 14.77
C TYR A 8 -9.62 4.84 15.63
N PHE A 9 -8.59 4.18 15.08
CA PHE A 9 -7.81 3.16 15.78
C PHE A 9 -6.58 3.71 16.51
N ASN A 10 -6.43 5.03 16.60
CA ASN A 10 -5.26 5.70 17.17
C ASN A 10 -3.93 5.23 16.54
N GLY A 11 -3.96 4.92 15.25
CA GLY A 11 -2.80 4.53 14.47
C GLY A 11 -2.08 5.70 13.83
N GLU A 12 -1.14 5.38 12.94
CA GLU A 12 -0.38 6.33 12.13
C GLU A 12 -0.59 6.00 10.64
N LEU A 13 -0.70 7.02 9.81
CA LEU A 13 -0.72 6.90 8.36
C LEU A 13 0.56 7.51 7.78
N HIS A 14 1.28 6.75 6.98
CA HIS A 14 2.42 7.21 6.21
C HIS A 14 2.05 7.17 4.73
N THR A 15 2.14 8.28 4.03
CA THR A 15 1.80 8.38 2.61
C THR A 15 2.94 8.98 1.81
N CYS A 16 3.21 8.41 0.66
CA CYS A 16 4.31 8.79 -0.22
C CYS A 16 3.76 9.07 -1.62
N ASP A 17 4.24 10.13 -2.23
CA ASP A 17 4.00 10.44 -3.64
C ASP A 17 5.19 11.25 -4.19
N ILE A 18 5.61 10.94 -5.41
CA ILE A 18 6.69 11.67 -6.07
C ILE A 18 6.27 13.10 -6.47
N SER A 19 4.97 13.33 -6.67
CA SER A 19 4.39 14.62 -7.02
C SER A 19 4.16 15.48 -5.77
N LEU A 20 4.88 16.59 -5.66
CA LEU A 20 4.63 17.57 -4.62
C LEU A 20 3.21 18.16 -4.67
N GLU A 21 2.63 18.27 -5.86
CA GLU A 21 1.26 18.74 -6.06
C GLU A 21 0.25 17.79 -5.41
N ASN A 22 0.42 16.46 -5.62
CA ASN A 22 -0.41 15.44 -4.99
C ASN A 22 -0.27 15.46 -3.47
N ILE A 23 0.95 15.59 -2.95
CA ILE A 23 1.21 15.73 -1.51
C ILE A 23 0.49 16.96 -0.93
N ASN A 24 0.56 18.11 -1.60
CA ASN A 24 -0.11 19.33 -1.15
C ASN A 24 -1.64 19.20 -1.20
N ALA A 25 -2.18 18.55 -2.24
CA ALA A 25 -3.60 18.24 -2.33
C ALA A 25 -4.03 17.31 -1.19
N ALA A 26 -3.28 16.23 -0.94
CA ALA A 26 -3.55 15.31 0.16
C ALA A 26 -3.59 16.02 1.52
N LYS A 27 -2.59 16.87 1.82
CA LYS A 27 -2.55 17.68 3.05
C LYS A 27 -3.80 18.55 3.22
N LYS A 28 -4.25 19.17 2.13
CA LYS A 28 -5.46 20.00 2.14
C LYS A 28 -6.72 19.20 2.48
N PHE A 29 -6.89 18.03 1.84
CA PHE A 29 -8.08 17.20 2.05
C PHE A 29 -8.10 16.46 3.38
N THR A 30 -6.94 16.22 3.99
CA THR A 30 -6.82 15.47 5.24
C THR A 30 -6.42 16.34 6.42
N LYS A 31 -6.59 17.66 6.33
CA LYS A 31 -6.20 18.64 7.36
C LYS A 31 -6.72 18.30 8.76
N ASN A 32 -7.92 17.76 8.86
CA ASN A 32 -8.54 17.38 10.14
C ASN A 32 -7.83 16.20 10.82
N TYR A 33 -6.93 15.50 10.13
CA TYR A 33 -6.21 14.31 10.59
C TYR A 33 -4.69 14.49 10.51
N GLU A 34 -4.20 15.74 10.36
CA GLU A 34 -2.78 16.02 10.12
C GLU A 34 -1.84 15.47 11.20
N ASN A 35 -2.31 15.37 12.44
CA ASN A 35 -1.56 14.79 13.55
C ASN A 35 -1.40 13.26 13.49
N LYS A 36 -2.09 12.59 12.55
CA LYS A 36 -2.02 11.14 12.32
C LYS A 36 -1.27 10.78 11.04
N ILE A 37 -0.89 11.77 10.23
CA ILE A 37 -0.37 11.53 8.88
C ILE A 37 1.04 12.11 8.75
N THR A 38 1.96 11.30 8.25
CA THR A 38 3.27 11.73 7.78
C THR A 38 3.32 11.63 6.26
N TYR A 39 3.68 12.73 5.60
CA TYR A 39 3.73 12.84 4.15
C TYR A 39 5.17 12.82 3.67
N TYR A 40 5.45 12.01 2.65
CA TYR A 40 6.77 11.89 2.04
C TYR A 40 6.68 12.27 0.56
N ASN A 41 7.42 13.30 0.16
CA ASN A 41 7.53 13.65 -1.25
C ASN A 41 8.81 13.05 -1.81
N GLU A 42 8.75 11.77 -2.14
CA GLU A 42 9.86 11.01 -2.71
C GLU A 42 9.35 9.79 -3.48
N ASP A 43 10.24 9.13 -4.18
CA ASP A 43 9.96 7.85 -4.85
C ASP A 43 9.59 6.78 -3.82
N SER A 44 8.58 5.96 -4.14
CA SER A 44 8.02 4.94 -3.23
C SER A 44 9.02 3.84 -2.87
N LEU A 45 9.93 3.46 -3.79
CA LEU A 45 10.98 2.47 -3.50
C LEU A 45 11.98 3.03 -2.49
N ILE A 46 12.35 4.31 -2.62
CA ILE A 46 13.25 4.99 -1.66
C ILE A 46 12.57 5.11 -0.30
N PHE A 47 11.30 5.55 -0.29
CA PHE A 47 10.50 5.62 0.93
C PHE A 47 10.41 4.26 1.63
N LEU A 48 10.02 3.22 0.92
CA LEU A 48 9.88 1.88 1.48
C LEU A 48 11.22 1.31 2.00
N GLN A 49 12.34 1.60 1.34
CA GLN A 49 13.67 1.18 1.82
C GLN A 49 14.01 1.80 3.18
N LYS A 50 13.74 3.10 3.35
CA LYS A 50 14.02 3.85 4.58
C LYS A 50 13.03 3.57 5.71
N PHE A 51 11.80 3.21 5.37
CA PHE A 51 10.73 2.97 6.34
C PHE A 51 11.09 1.81 7.27
N ASN A 52 11.13 2.02 8.57
CA ASN A 52 11.69 1.10 9.56
C ASN A 52 10.69 0.59 10.61
N LYS A 53 9.40 0.85 10.41
CA LYS A 53 8.34 0.37 11.29
C LYS A 53 7.65 -0.87 10.70
N PRO A 54 7.05 -1.74 11.55
CA PRO A 54 6.11 -2.75 11.05
C PRO A 54 4.92 -2.11 10.34
N ILE A 55 4.40 -2.78 9.33
CA ILE A 55 3.27 -2.30 8.52
C ILE A 55 2.06 -3.20 8.80
N ASP A 56 0.99 -2.63 9.35
CA ASP A 56 -0.28 -3.33 9.58
C ASP A 56 -1.14 -3.37 8.32
N LEU A 57 -1.15 -2.27 7.56
CA LEU A 57 -1.85 -2.16 6.28
C LEU A 57 -0.93 -1.52 5.24
N LEU A 58 -0.62 -2.25 4.19
CA LEU A 58 0.11 -1.77 3.01
C LEU A 58 -0.89 -1.51 1.87
N TYR A 59 -0.90 -0.30 1.32
CA TYR A 59 -1.65 0.04 0.12
C TYR A 59 -0.68 0.42 -1.00
N LEU A 60 -0.71 -0.32 -2.09
CA LEU A 60 0.12 -0.08 -3.27
C LEU A 60 -0.74 0.43 -4.43
N ASP A 61 -0.49 1.66 -4.84
CA ASP A 61 -1.19 2.37 -5.91
C ASP A 61 -0.28 3.38 -6.63
N SER A 62 1.01 3.09 -6.70
CA SER A 62 1.98 3.93 -7.42
C SER A 62 1.99 3.60 -8.92
N LEU A 63 2.39 4.57 -9.73
CA LEU A 63 2.42 4.54 -11.20
C LEU A 63 1.08 4.23 -11.87
N ASP A 64 0.65 5.17 -12.70
CA ASP A 64 -0.52 4.95 -13.57
C ASP A 64 -0.22 3.89 -14.64
N GLY A 65 -1.22 3.05 -14.92
CA GLY A 65 -1.10 1.89 -15.80
C GLY A 65 -1.00 2.20 -17.31
N HIS A 66 -0.52 3.38 -17.73
CA HIS A 66 -0.28 3.70 -19.14
C HIS A 66 0.77 2.79 -19.78
N ASP A 67 1.82 2.46 -19.02
CA ASP A 67 2.75 1.38 -19.35
C ASP A 67 2.58 0.26 -18.32
N THR A 68 1.77 -0.73 -18.67
CA THR A 68 1.41 -1.83 -17.78
C THR A 68 2.62 -2.65 -17.33
N GLU A 69 3.60 -2.86 -18.22
CA GLU A 69 4.80 -3.62 -17.88
C GLU A 69 5.66 -2.87 -16.86
N LEU A 70 5.89 -1.59 -17.09
CA LEU A 70 6.67 -0.75 -16.19
C LEU A 70 5.97 -0.63 -14.83
N ALA A 71 4.66 -0.37 -14.81
CA ALA A 71 3.88 -0.25 -13.59
C ALA A 71 3.84 -1.56 -12.80
N SER A 72 3.68 -2.71 -13.46
CA SER A 72 3.70 -4.03 -12.82
C SER A 72 5.06 -4.35 -12.18
N ARG A 73 6.14 -4.05 -12.87
CA ARG A 73 7.51 -4.25 -12.32
C ARG A 73 7.78 -3.33 -11.14
N HIS A 74 7.35 -2.06 -11.23
CA HIS A 74 7.52 -1.12 -10.13
C HIS A 74 6.77 -1.59 -8.89
N GLN A 75 5.50 -1.99 -9.03
CA GLN A 75 4.71 -2.50 -7.91
C GLN A 75 5.29 -3.80 -7.33
N LEU A 76 5.89 -4.67 -8.16
CA LEU A 76 6.63 -5.84 -7.69
C LEU A 76 7.83 -5.43 -6.82
N PHE A 77 8.64 -4.45 -7.25
CA PHE A 77 9.77 -3.98 -6.44
C PHE A 77 9.32 -3.36 -5.11
N GLU A 78 8.21 -2.62 -5.10
CA GLU A 78 7.60 -2.15 -3.85
C GLU A 78 7.24 -3.33 -2.93
N ALA A 79 6.60 -4.37 -3.48
CA ALA A 79 6.21 -5.56 -2.74
C ALA A 79 7.42 -6.30 -2.15
N GLU A 80 8.50 -6.48 -2.92
CA GLU A 80 9.76 -7.12 -2.48
C GLU A 80 10.45 -6.37 -1.33
N ILE A 81 10.39 -5.05 -1.34
CA ILE A 81 10.94 -4.24 -0.24
C ILE A 81 10.02 -4.30 0.98
N ALA A 82 8.71 -4.11 0.77
CA ALA A 82 7.73 -4.01 1.83
C ALA A 82 7.53 -5.32 2.61
N ILE A 83 7.67 -6.48 1.95
CA ILE A 83 7.39 -7.78 2.58
C ILE A 83 8.21 -8.02 3.84
N LYS A 84 9.42 -7.47 3.92
CA LYS A 84 10.31 -7.57 5.10
C LYS A 84 9.80 -6.80 6.32
N LYS A 85 8.81 -5.95 6.13
CA LYS A 85 8.19 -5.09 7.16
C LYS A 85 6.78 -5.54 7.53
N LEU A 86 6.26 -6.53 6.79
CA LEU A 86 4.96 -7.14 7.04
C LEU A 86 5.07 -8.23 8.12
N HIS A 87 4.01 -8.42 8.85
CA HIS A 87 3.86 -9.48 9.86
C HIS A 87 2.61 -10.33 9.58
N ASP A 88 2.38 -11.37 10.37
CA ASP A 88 1.32 -12.36 10.09
C ASP A 88 -0.12 -11.79 10.17
N LYS A 89 -0.29 -10.60 10.76
CA LYS A 89 -1.59 -9.91 10.83
C LYS A 89 -1.72 -8.80 9.79
N SER A 90 -0.69 -8.56 8.98
CA SER A 90 -0.72 -7.49 7.98
C SER A 90 -1.76 -7.75 6.90
N LEU A 91 -2.36 -6.67 6.47
CA LEU A 91 -3.22 -6.61 5.29
C LEU A 91 -2.48 -5.93 4.14
N ILE A 92 -2.71 -6.39 2.94
CA ILE A 92 -2.18 -5.77 1.72
C ILE A 92 -3.34 -5.47 0.80
N LEU A 93 -3.46 -4.23 0.39
CA LEU A 93 -4.43 -3.78 -0.60
C LEU A 93 -3.69 -3.36 -1.87
N LEU A 94 -3.95 -4.07 -2.97
CA LEU A 94 -3.41 -3.79 -4.29
C LEU A 94 -4.49 -3.13 -5.15
N ASP A 95 -4.18 -2.03 -5.80
CA ASP A 95 -5.08 -1.34 -6.73
C ASP A 95 -4.75 -1.64 -8.20
N ASP A 96 -5.69 -1.35 -9.10
CA ASP A 96 -5.60 -1.60 -10.54
C ASP A 96 -5.41 -3.08 -10.91
N LYS A 97 -6.26 -3.95 -10.33
CA LYS A 97 -6.33 -5.37 -10.66
C LYS A 97 -6.44 -5.60 -12.17
N GLY A 98 -5.63 -6.52 -12.67
CA GLY A 98 -5.62 -6.91 -14.09
C GLY A 98 -4.75 -6.03 -14.99
N THR A 99 -4.12 -4.99 -14.42
CA THR A 99 -3.11 -4.17 -15.11
C THR A 99 -1.77 -4.26 -14.40
N LYS A 100 -1.55 -3.47 -13.35
CA LYS A 100 -0.24 -3.41 -12.68
C LYS A 100 -0.06 -4.43 -11.53
N THR A 101 -1.12 -5.09 -11.07
CA THR A 101 -1.07 -5.97 -9.89
C THR A 101 -0.60 -7.39 -10.16
N ASN A 102 -0.51 -7.84 -11.40
CA ASN A 102 -0.29 -9.25 -11.72
C ASN A 102 0.99 -9.82 -11.08
N LEU A 103 2.13 -9.14 -11.26
CA LEU A 103 3.40 -9.61 -10.72
C LEU A 103 3.47 -9.53 -9.20
N SER A 104 2.98 -8.46 -8.59
CA SER A 104 2.97 -8.30 -7.14
C SER A 104 1.99 -9.26 -6.45
N LEU A 105 0.85 -9.54 -7.08
CA LEU A 105 -0.12 -10.52 -6.58
C LEU A 105 0.51 -11.91 -6.54
N ASP A 106 1.09 -12.38 -7.65
CA ASP A 106 1.78 -13.67 -7.73
C ASP A 106 2.88 -13.77 -6.66
N PHE A 107 3.69 -12.72 -6.52
CA PHE A 107 4.74 -12.63 -5.50
C PHE A 107 4.19 -12.81 -4.07
N PHE A 108 3.10 -12.12 -3.71
CA PHE A 108 2.50 -12.28 -2.37
C PHE A 108 1.90 -13.66 -2.16
N LEU A 109 1.24 -14.24 -3.18
CA LEU A 109 0.70 -15.59 -3.09
C LEU A 109 1.81 -16.64 -2.87
N GLU A 110 2.94 -16.52 -3.57
CA GLU A 110 4.13 -17.37 -3.37
C GLU A 110 4.76 -17.21 -1.97
N ASN A 111 4.55 -16.07 -1.32
CA ASN A 111 5.01 -15.77 0.04
C ASN A 111 3.96 -16.01 1.13
N ASN A 112 3.03 -16.95 0.90
CA ASN A 112 2.01 -17.43 1.84
C ASN A 112 0.92 -16.40 2.21
N PHE A 113 0.74 -15.35 1.43
CA PHE A 113 -0.47 -14.54 1.50
C PHE A 113 -1.58 -15.21 0.70
N GLN A 114 -2.81 -14.93 1.06
CA GLN A 114 -3.99 -15.42 0.36
C GLN A 114 -4.98 -14.30 0.13
N ILE A 115 -5.78 -14.42 -0.93
CA ILE A 115 -6.83 -13.44 -1.22
C ILE A 115 -7.93 -13.59 -0.17
N LEU A 116 -8.19 -12.52 0.58
CA LEU A 116 -9.33 -12.43 1.50
C LEU A 116 -10.58 -11.93 0.78
N PHE A 117 -10.41 -10.96 -0.09
CA PHE A 117 -11.48 -10.31 -0.81
C PHE A 117 -10.95 -9.67 -2.09
N GLU A 118 -11.77 -9.66 -3.13
CA GLU A 118 -11.45 -8.95 -4.36
C GLU A 118 -12.68 -8.28 -4.97
N THR A 119 -12.42 -7.16 -5.63
CA THR A 119 -13.38 -6.45 -6.45
C THR A 119 -12.94 -6.49 -7.91
N ARG A 120 -13.62 -5.74 -8.77
CA ARG A 120 -13.18 -5.55 -10.16
C ARG A 120 -11.80 -4.89 -10.24
N TYR A 121 -11.46 -4.01 -9.29
CA TYR A 121 -10.29 -3.13 -9.34
C TYR A 121 -9.26 -3.40 -8.26
N GLN A 122 -9.62 -4.05 -7.16
CA GLN A 122 -8.77 -4.18 -5.99
C GLN A 122 -8.70 -5.61 -5.48
N VAL A 123 -7.56 -5.95 -4.86
CA VAL A 123 -7.34 -7.24 -4.20
C VAL A 123 -6.84 -6.99 -2.78
N LEU A 124 -7.52 -7.56 -1.79
CA LEU A 124 -7.11 -7.56 -0.39
C LEU A 124 -6.49 -8.91 -0.03
N LEU A 125 -5.29 -8.88 0.52
CA LEU A 125 -4.51 -10.06 0.87
C LEU A 125 -4.16 -10.09 2.37
N SER A 126 -4.01 -11.29 2.92
CA SER A 126 -3.44 -11.53 4.26
C SER A 126 -2.83 -12.92 4.34
N LYS A 127 -2.00 -13.17 5.35
CA LYS A 127 -1.60 -14.52 5.73
C LYS A 127 -2.68 -15.26 6.54
N ARG A 128 -3.62 -14.54 7.13
CA ARG A 128 -4.74 -15.11 7.87
C ARG A 128 -5.94 -15.42 6.98
N LYS A 129 -6.65 -16.48 7.30
CA LYS A 129 -7.95 -16.78 6.70
C LYS A 129 -9.01 -15.82 7.25
N PHE A 130 -10.08 -15.60 6.49
CA PHE A 130 -11.17 -14.70 6.87
C PHE A 130 -11.79 -15.02 8.25
N ASN A 131 -11.84 -16.30 8.62
CA ASN A 131 -12.37 -16.77 9.90
C ASN A 131 -11.39 -16.65 11.10
N GLU A 132 -10.21 -16.09 10.88
CA GLU A 132 -9.16 -15.91 11.89
C GLU A 132 -9.01 -14.44 12.34
N PHE A 133 -9.91 -13.57 11.87
CA PHE A 133 -9.96 -12.14 12.23
C PHE A 133 -10.94 -11.84 13.35
#